data_7e9f38e1acc2e89c7cc6d8af33f95f75
#
_entry.id   7e9f38e1acc2e89c7cc6d8af33f95f75
#
_cell.length_a   1.000
_cell.length_b   1.000
_cell.length_c   1.000
_cell.angle_alpha   90.00
_cell.angle_beta   90.00
_cell.angle_gamma   90.00
#
_symmetry.space_group_name_H-M   'P 1'
#
loop_
_entity.id
_entity.type
_entity.pdbx_description
1 polymer ?
#
loop_
_entity_poly.entity_id
_entity_poly.type
_entity_poly.pdbx_seq_one_letter_code
_entity_poly.pdbx_strand_id
1 'polypeptide(L)'
;MKISTHCGGFCQTNGYLIETSGGSVAIDAPEGMFNFCKQNSCKPTGLLLTHQHFDHIEDASLFHQAGIPIYASAEFSPELQLTDLAAKWGIPLACSEFSVDEIFTAETSRIEIIGIEFEPIPVPGHSPDSFVFHVALFQKLFSGDTLFAGGGIGRTDFPHGDHDLLVS
;
A
#
# COMPACT_ATOMS: atom_id res chain seq x y z
N MET A 1 -14.48 -1.26 16.01
CA MET A 1 -13.50 -1.29 14.91
C MET A 1 -13.75 -2.50 14.03
N LYS A 2 -13.61 -2.34 12.73
CA LYS A 2 -13.73 -3.42 11.74
C LYS A 2 -12.55 -3.28 10.76
N ILE A 3 -11.94 -4.41 10.38
CA ILE A 3 -10.96 -4.46 9.28
C ILE A 3 -11.57 -5.34 8.20
N SER A 4 -11.69 -4.79 7.01
CA SER A 4 -12.20 -5.50 5.83
C SER A 4 -11.10 -5.59 4.79
N THR A 5 -11.01 -6.72 4.10
CA THR A 5 -10.02 -6.94 3.04
C THR A 5 -10.71 -6.98 1.70
N HIS A 6 -10.16 -6.25 0.73
CA HIS A 6 -10.46 -6.37 -0.68
C HIS A 6 -9.28 -7.06 -1.36
N CYS A 7 -9.56 -8.03 -2.21
CA CYS A 7 -8.55 -8.68 -3.03
C CYS A 7 -8.85 -8.33 -4.48
N GLY A 8 -7.93 -7.65 -5.17
CA GLY A 8 -8.17 -7.11 -6.50
C GLY A 8 -6.98 -7.23 -7.45
N GLY A 9 -7.24 -6.89 -8.71
CA GLY A 9 -6.26 -6.86 -9.76
C GLY A 9 -5.75 -8.22 -10.23
N PHE A 10 -4.85 -8.17 -11.21
CA PHE A 10 -4.25 -9.36 -11.81
C PHE A 10 -3.45 -10.19 -10.80
N CYS A 11 -2.74 -9.53 -9.88
CA CYS A 11 -1.92 -10.17 -8.86
C CYS A 11 -2.73 -10.66 -7.65
N GLN A 12 -4.03 -10.37 -7.59
CA GLN A 12 -4.91 -10.65 -6.43
C GLN A 12 -4.36 -10.02 -5.14
N THR A 13 -3.93 -8.78 -5.26
CA THR A 13 -3.33 -8.01 -4.18
C THR A 13 -4.38 -7.61 -3.14
N ASN A 14 -4.02 -7.66 -1.87
CA ASN A 14 -4.89 -7.28 -0.77
C ASN A 14 -4.79 -5.78 -0.49
N GLY A 15 -5.94 -5.10 -0.52
CA GLY A 15 -6.12 -3.79 0.09
C GLY A 15 -6.96 -3.90 1.36
N TYR A 16 -6.71 -3.06 2.34
CA TYR A 16 -7.39 -3.12 3.64
C TYR A 16 -8.15 -1.84 3.92
N LEU A 17 -9.36 -1.97 4.44
CA LEU A 17 -10.18 -0.88 4.95
C LEU A 17 -10.33 -1.04 6.46
N ILE A 18 -9.81 -0.08 7.22
CA ILE A 18 -9.93 -0.03 8.68
C ILE A 18 -11.00 1.00 9.02
N GLU A 19 -12.03 0.55 9.73
CA GLU A 19 -13.19 1.37 10.13
C GLU A 19 -13.23 1.51 11.66
N THR A 20 -13.35 2.74 12.14
CA THR A 20 -13.54 3.08 13.55
C THR A 20 -14.71 4.04 13.73
N SER A 21 -15.04 4.42 14.96
CA SER A 21 -16.01 5.49 15.22
C SER A 21 -15.52 6.86 14.76
N GLY A 22 -14.21 7.04 14.56
CA GLY A 22 -13.60 8.30 14.11
C GLY A 22 -13.52 8.45 12.58
N GLY A 23 -13.80 7.39 11.82
CA GLY A 23 -13.69 7.39 10.38
C GLY A 23 -13.07 6.10 9.84
N SER A 24 -12.50 6.16 8.64
CA SER A 24 -11.85 5.00 8.01
C SER A 24 -10.51 5.37 7.36
N VAL A 25 -9.61 4.38 7.25
CA VAL A 25 -8.31 4.48 6.57
C VAL A 25 -8.17 3.30 5.63
N ALA A 26 -7.63 3.54 4.44
CA ALA A 26 -7.27 2.48 3.50
C ALA A 26 -5.76 2.20 3.56
N ILE A 27 -5.37 0.94 3.34
CA ILE A 27 -3.98 0.52 3.15
C ILE A 27 -3.91 -0.25 1.84
N ASP A 28 -3.07 0.19 0.93
CA ASP A 28 -2.95 -0.21 -0.46
C ASP A 28 -4.24 -0.05 -1.27
N ALA A 29 -4.08 0.13 -2.56
CA ALA A 29 -5.18 0.45 -3.47
C ALA A 29 -5.13 -0.42 -4.75
N PRO A 30 -5.26 -1.77 -4.61
CA PRO A 30 -5.39 -2.63 -5.78
C PRO A 30 -6.66 -2.31 -6.57
N GLU A 31 -6.77 -2.83 -7.79
CA GLU A 31 -7.94 -2.65 -8.65
C GLU A 31 -9.24 -2.95 -7.91
N GLY A 32 -10.18 -2.00 -7.94
CA GLY A 32 -11.49 -2.12 -7.31
C GLY A 32 -11.54 -1.69 -5.84
N MET A 33 -10.41 -1.34 -5.19
CA MET A 33 -10.37 -0.93 -3.78
C MET A 33 -11.18 0.34 -3.52
N PHE A 34 -11.11 1.33 -4.40
CA PHE A 34 -11.88 2.56 -4.26
C PHE A 34 -13.39 2.30 -4.30
N ASN A 35 -13.82 1.41 -5.20
CA ASN A 35 -15.22 1.01 -5.28
C ASN A 35 -15.65 0.17 -4.07
N PHE A 36 -14.76 -0.69 -3.55
CA PHE A 36 -14.99 -1.44 -2.32
C PHE A 36 -15.24 -0.51 -1.12
N CYS A 37 -14.48 0.58 -0.98
CA CYS A 37 -14.73 1.59 0.05
C CYS A 37 -16.13 2.20 -0.09
N LYS A 38 -16.54 2.58 -1.31
CA LYS A 38 -17.89 3.10 -1.58
C LYS A 38 -19.00 2.11 -1.23
N GLN A 39 -18.83 0.83 -1.58
CA GLN A 39 -19.80 -0.22 -1.27
C GLN A 39 -19.96 -0.43 0.23
N ASN A 40 -18.91 -0.20 1.02
CA ASN A 40 -18.98 -0.20 2.48
C ASN A 40 -19.46 1.13 3.06
N SER A 41 -19.93 2.07 2.23
CA SER A 41 -20.37 3.43 2.62
C SER A 41 -19.26 4.21 3.34
N CYS A 42 -18.00 3.93 3.04
CA CYS A 42 -16.84 4.56 3.63
C CYS A 42 -16.19 5.54 2.64
N LYS A 43 -15.82 6.71 3.17
CA LYS A 43 -14.87 7.62 2.55
C LYS A 43 -13.63 7.63 3.44
N PRO A 44 -12.53 6.95 3.07
CA PRO A 44 -11.32 6.95 3.87
C PRO A 44 -10.78 8.37 4.07
N THR A 45 -10.23 8.62 5.25
CA THR A 45 -9.59 9.89 5.62
C THR A 45 -8.14 9.93 5.12
N GLY A 46 -7.57 8.78 4.78
CA GLY A 46 -6.26 8.64 4.19
C GLY A 46 -6.08 7.28 3.52
N LEU A 47 -5.13 7.21 2.59
CA LEU A 47 -4.62 6.01 1.96
C LEU A 47 -3.13 5.90 2.31
N LEU A 48 -2.72 4.80 2.99
CA LEU A 48 -1.32 4.46 3.19
C LEU A 48 -0.89 3.44 2.14
N LEU A 49 0.27 3.66 1.52
CA LEU A 49 0.85 2.72 0.57
C LEU A 49 2.03 2.01 1.23
N THR A 50 2.04 0.68 1.16
CA THR A 50 3.16 -0.14 1.63
C THR A 50 4.36 0.01 0.71
N HIS A 51 4.13 0.10 -0.60
CA HIS A 51 5.09 0.38 -1.65
C HIS A 51 4.36 0.71 -2.97
N GLN A 52 5.08 1.06 -4.01
CA GLN A 52 4.49 1.56 -5.25
C GLN A 52 4.51 0.56 -6.43
N HIS A 53 4.62 -0.76 -6.21
CA HIS A 53 4.36 -1.68 -7.30
C HIS A 53 2.94 -1.50 -7.83
N PHE A 54 2.78 -1.66 -9.16
CA PHE A 54 1.54 -1.30 -9.87
C PHE A 54 0.28 -1.87 -9.23
N ASP A 55 0.33 -3.12 -8.78
CA ASP A 55 -0.81 -3.84 -8.22
C ASP A 55 -1.23 -3.35 -6.82
N HIS A 56 -0.37 -2.58 -6.12
CA HIS A 56 -0.69 -1.92 -4.86
C HIS A 56 -1.25 -0.52 -5.01
N ILE A 57 -1.21 0.06 -6.23
CA ILE A 57 -1.57 1.45 -6.49
C ILE A 57 -2.56 1.65 -7.65
N GLU A 58 -3.15 0.59 -8.20
CA GLU A 58 -4.04 0.66 -9.38
C GLU A 58 -5.17 1.68 -9.21
N ASP A 59 -5.79 1.74 -8.04
CA ASP A 59 -6.86 2.69 -7.72
C ASP A 59 -6.35 3.97 -7.00
N ALA A 60 -5.04 4.13 -6.71
CA ALA A 60 -4.54 5.27 -5.93
C ALA A 60 -4.93 6.63 -6.54
N SER A 61 -4.91 6.76 -7.85
CA SER A 61 -5.35 7.98 -8.55
C SER A 61 -6.83 8.31 -8.30
N LEU A 62 -7.68 7.32 -8.07
CA LEU A 62 -9.11 7.53 -7.74
C LEU A 62 -9.27 8.10 -6.32
N PHE A 63 -8.40 7.68 -5.37
CA PHE A 63 -8.35 8.25 -4.03
C PHE A 63 -7.89 9.71 -4.10
N HIS A 64 -6.82 10.00 -4.85
CA HIS A 64 -6.32 11.35 -5.07
C HIS A 64 -7.40 12.26 -5.67
N GLN A 65 -8.09 11.84 -6.73
CA GLN A 65 -9.18 12.59 -7.38
C GLN A 65 -10.37 12.84 -6.44
N ALA A 66 -10.60 11.96 -5.45
CA ALA A 66 -11.63 12.11 -4.44
C ALA A 66 -11.20 13.04 -3.29
N GLY A 67 -9.97 13.60 -3.34
CA GLY A 67 -9.39 14.45 -2.30
C GLY A 67 -9.08 13.67 -1.02
N ILE A 68 -8.69 12.41 -1.13
CA ILE A 68 -8.24 11.57 -0.01
C ILE A 68 -6.73 11.65 0.02
N PRO A 69 -6.11 12.13 1.12
CA PRO A 69 -4.66 12.22 1.24
C PRO A 69 -3.97 10.86 1.08
N ILE A 70 -2.85 10.84 0.35
CA ILE A 70 -2.03 9.65 0.12
C ILE A 70 -0.72 9.80 0.87
N TYR A 71 -0.39 8.78 1.66
CA TYR A 71 0.82 8.65 2.45
C TYR A 71 1.68 7.55 1.83
N ALA A 72 2.92 7.87 1.45
CA ALA A 72 3.87 6.92 0.88
C ALA A 72 5.30 7.22 1.34
N SER A 73 6.23 6.32 1.11
CA SER A 73 7.64 6.53 1.45
C SER A 73 8.43 7.30 0.39
N ALA A 74 7.84 7.52 -0.78
CA ALA A 74 8.43 8.27 -1.88
C ALA A 74 7.34 8.97 -2.70
N GLU A 75 7.73 9.99 -3.48
CA GLU A 75 6.89 10.55 -4.53
C GLU A 75 6.52 9.47 -5.56
N PHE A 76 5.40 9.71 -6.27
CA PHE A 76 5.01 8.85 -7.37
C PHE A 76 6.17 8.67 -8.36
N SER A 77 6.58 7.42 -8.62
CA SER A 77 7.69 7.12 -9.50
C SER A 77 7.36 5.97 -10.45
N PRO A 78 7.40 6.20 -11.78
CA PRO A 78 7.24 5.12 -12.76
C PRO A 78 8.24 3.97 -12.62
N GLU A 79 9.44 4.25 -12.08
CA GLU A 79 10.47 3.23 -11.84
C GLU A 79 10.07 2.24 -10.75
N LEU A 80 9.40 2.73 -9.69
CA LEU A 80 8.90 1.89 -8.59
C LEU A 80 7.72 1.01 -8.99
N GLN A 81 6.96 1.42 -10.02
CA GLN A 81 5.72 0.72 -10.42
C GLN A 81 5.94 -0.56 -11.22
N LEU A 82 7.15 -0.81 -11.72
CA LEU A 82 7.43 -1.94 -12.61
C LEU A 82 6.58 -1.96 -13.91
N THR A 83 6.15 -0.79 -14.39
CA THR A 83 5.24 -0.67 -15.54
C THR A 83 5.80 -1.33 -16.80
N ASP A 84 7.10 -1.19 -17.06
CA ASP A 84 7.78 -1.82 -18.20
C ASP A 84 7.78 -3.35 -18.10
N LEU A 85 7.86 -3.88 -16.89
CA LEU A 85 7.85 -5.32 -16.65
C LEU A 85 6.45 -5.89 -16.85
N ALA A 86 5.45 -5.23 -16.32
CA ALA A 86 4.05 -5.58 -16.49
C ALA A 86 3.63 -5.54 -17.97
N ALA A 87 4.07 -4.52 -18.72
CA ALA A 87 3.85 -4.43 -20.15
C ALA A 87 4.47 -5.62 -20.92
N LYS A 88 5.68 -6.06 -20.54
CA LYS A 88 6.32 -7.26 -21.11
C LYS A 88 5.53 -8.55 -20.85
N TRP A 89 4.81 -8.61 -19.75
CA TRP A 89 3.94 -9.73 -19.39
C TRP A 89 2.53 -9.63 -20.00
N GLY A 90 2.26 -8.58 -20.74
CA GLY A 90 0.94 -8.33 -21.32
C GLY A 90 -0.13 -7.99 -20.28
N ILE A 91 0.28 -7.51 -19.10
CA ILE A 91 -0.64 -7.05 -18.07
C ILE A 91 -1.13 -5.66 -18.46
N PRO A 92 -2.44 -5.46 -18.65
CA PRO A 92 -2.98 -4.14 -18.94
C PRO A 92 -2.89 -3.30 -17.66
N LEU A 93 -1.97 -2.34 -17.61
CA LEU A 93 -1.85 -1.43 -16.49
C LEU A 93 -2.78 -0.26 -16.63
N ALA A 94 -3.53 0.01 -15.59
CA ALA A 94 -4.41 1.18 -15.45
C ALA A 94 -3.88 2.20 -14.42
N CYS A 95 -2.62 2.10 -14.00
CA CYS A 95 -2.06 3.05 -13.04
C CYS A 95 -1.96 4.44 -13.67
N SER A 96 -2.75 5.37 -13.15
CA SER A 96 -2.66 6.78 -13.49
C SER A 96 -1.84 7.51 -12.44
N GLU A 97 -1.15 8.56 -12.87
CA GLU A 97 -0.37 9.43 -11.98
C GLU A 97 -1.24 10.01 -10.85
N PHE A 98 -0.67 10.11 -9.67
CA PHE A 98 -1.25 10.73 -8.48
C PHE A 98 -0.17 11.50 -7.71
N SER A 99 -0.59 12.41 -6.85
CA SER A 99 0.33 13.08 -5.93
C SER A 99 0.33 12.38 -4.59
N VAL A 100 1.51 12.25 -3.99
CA VAL A 100 1.67 11.85 -2.59
C VAL A 100 1.55 13.12 -1.74
N ASP A 101 0.66 13.12 -0.76
CA ASP A 101 0.42 14.30 0.08
C ASP A 101 1.37 14.34 1.28
N GLU A 102 1.74 13.19 1.83
CA GLU A 102 2.70 13.08 2.92
C GLU A 102 3.72 11.96 2.67
N ILE A 103 5.00 12.32 2.74
CA ILE A 103 6.12 11.38 2.61
C ILE A 103 6.63 11.05 4.00
N PHE A 104 6.66 9.75 4.35
CA PHE A 104 7.30 9.24 5.54
C PHE A 104 8.63 8.55 5.19
N THR A 105 9.54 8.49 6.16
CA THR A 105 10.89 7.94 5.98
C THR A 105 11.22 6.94 7.09
N ALA A 106 12.42 6.38 7.04
CA ALA A 106 12.91 5.49 8.10
C ALA A 106 13.01 6.16 9.49
N GLU A 107 13.07 7.50 9.52
CA GLU A 107 13.09 8.27 10.77
C GLU A 107 11.68 8.60 11.28
N THR A 108 10.65 8.32 10.51
CA THR A 108 9.26 8.56 10.92
C THR A 108 8.86 7.48 11.93
N SER A 109 8.72 7.87 13.18
CA SER A 109 8.36 6.92 14.25
C SER A 109 6.89 6.55 14.26
N ARG A 110 6.02 7.43 13.72
CA ARG A 110 4.57 7.20 13.71
C ARG A 110 3.85 8.10 12.70
N ILE A 111 2.78 7.54 12.13
CA ILE A 111 1.78 8.27 11.33
C ILE A 111 0.46 8.15 12.09
N GLU A 112 -0.23 9.26 12.34
CA GLU A 112 -1.52 9.25 13.02
C GLU A 112 -2.63 9.66 12.06
N ILE A 113 -3.60 8.76 11.85
CA ILE A 113 -4.79 9.03 11.03
C ILE A 113 -6.02 8.59 11.83
N ILE A 114 -6.97 9.51 12.05
CA ILE A 114 -8.23 9.27 12.81
C ILE A 114 -8.03 8.63 14.20
N GLY A 115 -6.94 9.00 14.89
CA GLY A 115 -6.60 8.45 16.20
C GLY A 115 -6.04 7.02 16.16
N ILE A 116 -5.71 6.50 14.98
CA ILE A 116 -4.95 5.27 14.81
C ILE A 116 -3.49 5.63 14.60
N GLU A 117 -2.61 5.08 15.43
CA GLU A 117 -1.17 5.18 15.26
C GLU A 117 -0.66 4.01 14.42
N PHE A 118 -0.02 4.33 13.31
CA PHE A 118 0.70 3.41 12.44
C PHE A 118 2.20 3.63 12.67
N GLU A 119 2.92 2.59 13.03
CA GLU A 119 4.37 2.57 13.10
C GLU A 119 4.91 2.10 11.74
N PRO A 120 5.47 2.99 10.91
CA PRO A 120 6.07 2.60 9.64
C PRO A 120 7.46 2.01 9.89
N ILE A 121 7.66 0.77 9.47
CA ILE A 121 8.92 0.05 9.60
C ILE A 121 9.49 -0.16 8.20
N PRO A 122 10.68 0.38 7.87
CA PRO A 122 11.30 0.19 6.57
C PRO A 122 11.73 -1.26 6.40
N VAL A 123 11.37 -1.87 5.29
CA VAL A 123 11.71 -3.27 4.95
C VAL A 123 12.07 -3.38 3.46
N PRO A 124 13.10 -2.65 3.01
CA PRO A 124 13.50 -2.69 1.62
C PRO A 124 13.99 -4.08 1.22
N GLY A 125 13.88 -4.40 -0.08
CA GLY A 125 14.37 -5.67 -0.64
C GLY A 125 13.40 -6.30 -1.64
N HIS A 126 12.09 -6.28 -1.38
CA HIS A 126 11.09 -6.54 -2.42
C HIS A 126 10.99 -5.33 -3.37
N SER A 127 10.85 -4.15 -2.80
CA SER A 127 10.99 -2.85 -3.45
C SER A 127 11.81 -1.93 -2.54
N PRO A 128 12.56 -0.95 -3.09
CA PRO A 128 13.36 -0.03 -2.27
C PRO A 128 12.51 0.87 -1.38
N ASP A 129 11.27 1.11 -1.74
CA ASP A 129 10.29 1.94 -1.02
C ASP A 129 9.37 1.13 -0.09
N SER A 130 9.66 -0.16 0.13
CA SER A 130 8.82 -1.05 0.95
C SER A 130 8.83 -0.69 2.43
N PHE A 131 7.63 -0.57 2.99
CA PHE A 131 7.37 -0.42 4.42
C PHE A 131 6.28 -1.38 4.86
N VAL A 132 6.36 -1.82 6.11
CA VAL A 132 5.25 -2.48 6.80
C VAL A 132 4.67 -1.52 7.83
N PHE A 133 3.37 -1.61 8.10
CA PHE A 133 2.71 -0.79 9.11
C PHE A 133 2.30 -1.67 10.29
N HIS A 134 2.96 -1.46 11.43
CA HIS A 134 2.55 -2.06 12.69
C HIS A 134 1.51 -1.17 13.38
N VAL A 135 0.41 -1.77 13.83
CA VAL A 135 -0.64 -1.08 14.60
C VAL A 135 -0.80 -1.79 15.93
N ALA A 136 -0.11 -1.28 16.95
CA ALA A 136 -0.06 -1.89 18.29
C ALA A 136 -1.46 -2.04 18.91
N LEU A 137 -2.34 -1.04 18.73
CA LEU A 137 -3.71 -1.06 19.23
C LEU A 137 -4.50 -2.29 18.78
N PHE A 138 -4.20 -2.82 17.60
CA PHE A 138 -4.89 -3.96 17.00
C PHE A 138 -4.07 -5.24 17.00
N GLN A 139 -2.79 -5.16 17.38
CA GLN A 139 -1.81 -6.23 17.24
C GLN A 139 -1.78 -6.77 15.78
N LYS A 140 -1.72 -5.85 14.83
CA LYS A 140 -1.74 -6.15 13.39
C LYS A 140 -0.49 -5.57 12.72
N LEU A 141 -0.04 -6.32 11.72
CA LEU A 141 1.00 -5.90 10.79
C LEU A 141 0.42 -5.94 9.38
N PHE A 142 0.49 -4.83 8.67
CA PHE A 142 0.15 -4.74 7.24
C PHE A 142 1.46 -4.76 6.48
N SER A 143 1.77 -5.88 5.88
CA SER A 143 3.13 -6.19 5.42
C SER A 143 3.34 -5.96 3.92
N GLY A 144 2.30 -5.59 3.16
CA GLY A 144 2.43 -5.56 1.71
C GLY A 144 3.04 -6.88 1.21
N ASP A 145 4.01 -6.76 0.33
CA ASP A 145 4.71 -7.90 -0.25
C ASP A 145 6.01 -8.27 0.48
N THR A 146 6.15 -7.89 1.75
CA THR A 146 7.32 -8.27 2.57
C THR A 146 7.16 -9.67 3.16
N LEU A 147 6.03 -9.92 3.81
CA LEU A 147 5.76 -11.16 4.55
C LEU A 147 4.34 -11.64 4.29
N PHE A 148 4.19 -12.89 3.88
CA PHE A 148 2.88 -13.49 3.60
C PHE A 148 2.42 -14.44 4.71
N ALA A 149 1.11 -14.57 4.84
CA ALA A 149 0.52 -15.58 5.72
C ALA A 149 1.01 -16.97 5.32
N GLY A 150 1.51 -17.73 6.31
CA GLY A 150 2.11 -19.04 6.07
C GLY A 150 3.64 -19.04 5.91
N GLY A 151 4.31 -17.88 6.05
CA GLY A 151 5.77 -17.78 6.14
C GLY A 151 6.48 -17.57 4.79
N GLY A 152 5.75 -17.21 3.73
CA GLY A 152 6.37 -16.74 2.47
C GLY A 152 6.84 -15.30 2.59
N ILE A 153 7.85 -14.93 1.80
CA ILE A 153 8.33 -13.56 1.64
C ILE A 153 8.14 -13.10 0.19
N GLY A 154 8.11 -11.78 -0.02
CA GLY A 154 8.05 -11.18 -1.34
C GLY A 154 9.24 -11.59 -2.20
N ARG A 155 9.03 -11.66 -3.50
CA ARG A 155 10.11 -11.91 -4.47
C ARG A 155 11.05 -10.70 -4.53
N THR A 156 12.30 -10.96 -4.85
CA THR A 156 13.37 -9.95 -4.87
C THR A 156 14.13 -9.91 -6.19
N ASP A 157 13.61 -10.59 -7.21
CA ASP A 157 14.22 -10.69 -8.54
C ASP A 157 13.69 -9.66 -9.54
N PHE A 158 12.92 -8.68 -9.07
CA PHE A 158 12.50 -7.52 -9.84
C PHE A 158 13.60 -6.45 -9.88
N PRO A 159 13.53 -5.48 -10.82
CA PRO A 159 14.38 -4.31 -10.79
C PRO A 159 14.39 -3.66 -9.40
N HIS A 160 15.58 -3.37 -8.89
CA HIS A 160 15.82 -2.81 -7.54
C HIS A 160 15.49 -3.76 -6.37
N GLY A 161 15.12 -5.02 -6.62
CA GLY A 161 14.97 -6.03 -5.58
C GLY A 161 16.32 -6.49 -5.04
N ASP A 162 16.37 -6.83 -3.75
CA ASP A 162 17.57 -7.31 -3.06
C ASP A 162 17.18 -8.31 -1.96
N HIS A 163 17.56 -9.59 -2.18
CA HIS A 163 17.21 -10.66 -1.27
C HIS A 163 17.92 -10.55 0.08
N ASP A 164 19.19 -10.19 0.06
CA ASP A 164 20.00 -10.13 1.29
C ASP A 164 19.52 -8.98 2.17
N LEU A 165 19.06 -7.89 1.55
CA LEU A 165 18.47 -6.76 2.25
C LEU A 165 17.09 -7.13 2.86
N LEU A 166 16.26 -7.91 2.15
CA LEU A 166 14.95 -8.31 2.66
C LEU A 166 15.03 -9.24 3.88
N VAL A 167 16.08 -10.06 3.98
CA VAL A 167 16.21 -11.07 5.05
C VAL A 167 17.16 -10.64 6.17
N SER A 168 17.75 -9.43 6.10
CA SER A 168 18.65 -8.88 7.12
C SER A 168 17.87 -8.26 8.28
#